data_35e7055734ebce58e0a32c0fd3abad7c
#
_entry.id   35e7055734ebce58e0a32c0fd3abad7c
#
_cell.length_a   1.000
_cell.length_b   1.000
_cell.length_c   1.000
_cell.angle_alpha   90.00
_cell.angle_beta   90.00
_cell.angle_gamma   90.00
#
_symmetry.space_group_name_H-M   'P 1'
#
loop_
_entity.id
_entity.type
_entity.pdbx_description
1 polymer ?
#
loop_
_entity_poly.entity_id
_entity_poly.type
_entity_poly.pdbx_seq_one_letter_code
_entity_poly.pdbx_strand_id
1 'polypeptide(L)'
;MGKEKEEKDNSMKYRVYVDETKKRRDGQSPVVLIFEDSGKRFKIATGLLSSVKFTGREFPENEPNHKVKTMVLCRKLLKIDGYLIENEYASISRVRDAVKEILGRSEKKKPLTDYLEDAAKGRGESTAKSYLSTAKKVRAFDPGACFDTVDAEWLEKFDKFLQVNGCKAINGRAVHLRCLKAVFNKAIDNEITSRYPFRKFKIQTEMVAINNLTVEQLRRLRDCKVQPQHEIYRDLFMLSFYLCGINPKDLLNLTNENVKNGRIVYTRHKTHKLYNIPLPNEAKAIFERYKGKEHLLSVMDSCDRYLRFVAKWDDNLRRVGEKRGEPILPNVTVYSARYTFASIGAELEIPRETIALCLGHSWADVTAHYISYDLKRIDDAVRKIIDYVNSDLKAS
;
A
#
# COMPACT_ATOMS: atom_id res chain seq x y z
N MET A 1 -25.21 65.81 2.82
CA MET A 1 -25.65 65.02 1.68
C MET A 1 -24.75 63.78 1.59
N GLY A 2 -25.21 62.70 2.22
CA GLY A 2 -24.52 61.41 2.19
C GLY A 2 -24.81 60.72 0.86
N LYS A 3 -23.74 60.31 0.15
CA LYS A 3 -23.85 59.39 -0.93
C LYS A 3 -23.97 57.99 -0.33
N GLU A 4 -25.17 57.40 -0.41
CA GLU A 4 -25.37 55.99 -0.22
C GLU A 4 -24.52 55.25 -1.25
N LYS A 5 -23.55 54.47 -0.77
CA LYS A 5 -22.87 53.50 -1.61
C LYS A 5 -23.89 52.38 -1.89
N GLU A 6 -24.37 52.26 -3.12
CA GLU A 6 -25.02 51.05 -3.62
C GLU A 6 -24.07 49.88 -3.36
N GLU A 7 -24.43 48.99 -2.44
CA GLU A 7 -23.81 47.66 -2.28
C GLU A 7 -24.01 46.95 -3.63
N LYS A 8 -22.94 46.79 -4.40
CA LYS A 8 -22.94 45.97 -5.61
C LYS A 8 -23.21 44.55 -5.17
N ASP A 9 -24.43 44.06 -5.41
CA ASP A 9 -24.79 42.65 -5.39
C ASP A 9 -23.78 41.86 -6.25
N ASN A 10 -22.81 41.24 -5.62
CA ASN A 10 -21.69 40.56 -6.27
C ASN A 10 -22.00 39.10 -6.55
N SER A 11 -23.28 38.70 -6.38
CA SER A 11 -23.70 37.31 -6.62
C SER A 11 -23.68 37.01 -8.14
N MET A 12 -23.09 35.84 -8.47
CA MET A 12 -23.04 35.36 -9.87
C MET A 12 -24.45 35.17 -10.43
N LYS A 13 -24.77 35.90 -11.52
CA LYS A 13 -26.09 35.84 -12.16
C LYS A 13 -26.11 34.82 -13.30
N TYR A 14 -27.27 34.18 -13.49
CA TYR A 14 -27.47 33.26 -14.57
C TYR A 14 -28.82 33.52 -15.28
N ARG A 15 -28.90 33.07 -16.53
CA ARG A 15 -30.14 33.15 -17.33
C ARG A 15 -30.55 31.75 -17.78
N VAL A 16 -31.87 31.54 -17.85
CA VAL A 16 -32.51 30.32 -18.38
C VAL A 16 -33.07 30.64 -19.77
N TYR A 17 -32.79 29.78 -20.73
CA TYR A 17 -33.34 29.92 -22.09
C TYR A 17 -33.36 28.58 -22.83
N VAL A 18 -34.10 28.51 -23.94
CA VAL A 18 -34.16 27.36 -24.85
C VAL A 18 -33.09 27.48 -25.92
N ASP A 19 -32.21 26.49 -26.04
CA ASP A 19 -31.15 26.46 -27.05
C ASP A 19 -31.63 25.83 -28.35
N GLU A 20 -32.19 26.65 -29.21
CA GLU A 20 -32.70 26.24 -30.53
C GLU A 20 -31.59 25.73 -31.47
N THR A 21 -30.32 26.08 -31.24
CA THR A 21 -29.20 25.61 -32.09
C THR A 21 -28.97 24.09 -31.93
N LYS A 22 -29.53 23.50 -30.87
CA LYS A 22 -29.46 22.05 -30.55
C LYS A 22 -30.83 21.38 -30.65
N LYS A 23 -31.65 21.79 -31.59
CA LYS A 23 -32.96 21.19 -31.84
C LYS A 23 -32.84 19.73 -32.22
N ARG A 24 -33.63 18.88 -31.55
CA ARG A 24 -33.68 17.44 -31.79
C ARG A 24 -34.58 17.10 -32.98
N ARG A 25 -34.51 15.86 -33.46
CA ARG A 25 -35.37 15.36 -34.55
C ARG A 25 -36.86 15.37 -34.19
N ASP A 26 -37.19 15.29 -32.90
CA ASP A 26 -38.56 15.35 -32.36
C ASP A 26 -39.08 16.78 -32.21
N GLY A 27 -38.37 17.78 -32.72
CA GLY A 27 -38.76 19.19 -32.67
C GLY A 27 -38.48 19.88 -31.33
N GLN A 28 -37.98 19.18 -30.33
CA GLN A 28 -37.67 19.76 -29.01
C GLN A 28 -36.23 20.29 -28.92
N SER A 29 -36.05 21.33 -28.13
CA SER A 29 -34.76 21.94 -27.86
C SER A 29 -34.43 21.93 -26.38
N PRO A 30 -33.15 21.79 -25.99
CA PRO A 30 -32.78 21.74 -24.57
C PRO A 30 -32.93 23.09 -23.87
N VAL A 31 -33.50 23.06 -22.66
CA VAL A 31 -33.48 24.19 -21.73
C VAL A 31 -32.13 24.27 -21.05
N VAL A 32 -31.48 25.41 -21.12
CA VAL A 32 -30.09 25.61 -20.68
C VAL A 32 -29.98 26.79 -19.72
N LEU A 33 -28.99 26.72 -18.86
CA LEU A 33 -28.53 27.79 -17.99
C LEU A 33 -27.26 28.38 -18.56
N ILE A 34 -27.14 29.70 -18.59
CA ILE A 34 -25.90 30.40 -18.90
C ILE A 34 -25.48 31.24 -17.70
N PHE A 35 -24.28 31.00 -17.21
CA PHE A 35 -23.66 31.74 -16.13
C PHE A 35 -22.59 32.66 -16.71
N GLU A 36 -22.51 33.87 -16.16
CA GLU A 36 -21.56 34.88 -16.62
C GLU A 36 -20.94 35.57 -15.40
N ASP A 37 -19.61 35.64 -15.36
CA ASP A 37 -18.86 36.39 -14.36
C ASP A 37 -17.53 36.88 -14.91
N SER A 38 -17.26 38.18 -14.78
CA SER A 38 -15.98 38.81 -15.14
C SER A 38 -15.46 38.44 -16.52
N GLY A 39 -16.36 38.42 -17.52
CA GLY A 39 -16.04 38.09 -18.93
C GLY A 39 -15.86 36.57 -19.20
N LYS A 40 -15.97 35.71 -18.23
CA LYS A 40 -16.01 34.25 -18.37
C LYS A 40 -17.45 33.78 -18.37
N ARG A 41 -17.79 32.82 -19.22
CA ARG A 41 -19.12 32.24 -19.25
C ARG A 41 -19.07 30.72 -19.41
N PHE A 42 -20.06 30.03 -18.87
CA PHE A 42 -20.32 28.62 -19.19
C PHE A 42 -21.83 28.39 -19.40
N LYS A 43 -22.12 27.37 -20.19
CA LYS A 43 -23.47 26.95 -20.53
C LYS A 43 -23.68 25.51 -20.09
N ILE A 44 -24.83 25.25 -19.45
CA ILE A 44 -25.17 23.91 -18.98
C ILE A 44 -26.65 23.61 -19.22
N ALA A 45 -26.98 22.43 -19.76
CA ALA A 45 -28.34 22.02 -19.99
C ALA A 45 -29.00 21.48 -18.72
N THR A 46 -30.23 21.86 -18.43
CA THR A 46 -31.00 21.46 -17.24
C THR A 46 -31.47 19.99 -17.26
N GLY A 47 -31.43 19.34 -18.43
CA GLY A 47 -32.05 18.03 -18.67
C GLY A 47 -33.52 18.10 -19.11
N LEU A 48 -34.10 19.29 -19.13
CA LEU A 48 -35.45 19.51 -19.65
C LEU A 48 -35.41 19.91 -21.11
N LEU A 49 -36.47 19.58 -21.83
CA LEU A 49 -36.68 19.91 -23.24
C LEU A 49 -37.93 20.75 -23.37
N SER A 50 -37.94 21.65 -24.36
CA SER A 50 -39.10 22.46 -24.73
C SER A 50 -39.33 22.44 -26.25
N SER A 51 -40.57 22.37 -26.63
CA SER A 51 -41.02 22.55 -28.02
C SER A 51 -41.22 24.02 -28.35
N VAL A 52 -41.29 24.88 -27.34
CA VAL A 52 -41.57 26.33 -27.47
C VAL A 52 -40.36 27.10 -26.96
N LYS A 53 -40.02 28.18 -27.66
CA LYS A 53 -38.98 29.10 -27.24
C LYS A 53 -39.46 29.96 -26.07
N PHE A 54 -38.65 29.98 -25.01
CA PHE A 54 -38.88 30.86 -23.87
C PHE A 54 -37.58 31.24 -23.17
N THR A 55 -37.68 32.26 -22.32
CA THR A 55 -36.65 32.70 -21.40
C THR A 55 -37.29 32.87 -20.03
N GLY A 56 -36.53 32.59 -18.96
CA GLY A 56 -37.03 32.70 -17.59
C GLY A 56 -37.28 31.35 -16.91
N ARG A 57 -37.97 31.37 -15.77
CA ARG A 57 -38.08 30.23 -14.86
C ARG A 57 -39.32 29.37 -15.05
N GLU A 58 -40.21 29.77 -15.92
CA GLU A 58 -41.49 29.11 -16.14
C GLU A 58 -41.65 28.72 -17.62
N PHE A 59 -42.17 27.53 -17.87
CA PHE A 59 -42.56 27.10 -19.23
C PHE A 59 -43.84 27.77 -19.66
N PRO A 60 -43.95 28.21 -20.92
CA PRO A 60 -45.16 28.82 -21.46
C PRO A 60 -46.34 27.82 -21.43
N GLU A 61 -47.58 28.35 -21.34
CA GLU A 61 -48.81 27.54 -21.26
C GLU A 61 -49.03 26.60 -22.44
N ASN A 62 -48.54 26.98 -23.61
CA ASN A 62 -48.63 26.18 -24.85
C ASN A 62 -47.56 25.06 -24.92
N GLU A 63 -46.69 24.91 -23.92
CA GLU A 63 -45.77 23.78 -23.82
C GLU A 63 -46.48 22.55 -23.20
N PRO A 64 -46.41 21.37 -23.82
CA PRO A 64 -46.96 20.16 -23.23
C PRO A 64 -46.38 19.89 -21.82
N ASN A 65 -47.28 19.66 -20.85
CA ASN A 65 -46.94 19.44 -19.42
C ASN A 65 -46.20 20.63 -18.77
N HIS A 66 -46.48 21.88 -19.20
CA HIS A 66 -45.79 23.09 -18.73
C HIS A 66 -45.76 23.19 -17.21
N LYS A 67 -46.85 22.91 -16.48
CA LYS A 67 -46.89 22.97 -14.99
C LYS A 67 -45.88 22.02 -14.33
N VAL A 68 -45.82 20.79 -14.81
CA VAL A 68 -44.86 19.78 -14.26
C VAL A 68 -43.45 20.17 -14.64
N LYS A 69 -43.17 20.58 -15.87
CA LYS A 69 -41.86 21.01 -16.32
C LYS A 69 -41.38 22.25 -15.54
N THR A 70 -42.26 23.23 -15.30
CA THR A 70 -41.98 24.42 -14.49
C THR A 70 -41.63 24.00 -13.06
N MET A 71 -42.40 23.12 -12.42
CA MET A 71 -42.11 22.67 -11.07
C MET A 71 -40.73 21.96 -10.95
N VAL A 72 -40.40 21.11 -11.94
CA VAL A 72 -39.08 20.43 -11.98
C VAL A 72 -37.95 21.43 -12.21
N LEU A 73 -38.14 22.42 -13.11
CA LEU A 73 -37.17 23.47 -13.35
C LEU A 73 -36.95 24.31 -12.08
N CYS A 74 -38.02 24.82 -11.47
CA CYS A 74 -37.97 25.62 -10.26
C CYS A 74 -37.26 24.88 -9.10
N ARG A 75 -37.50 23.57 -8.90
CA ARG A 75 -36.81 22.78 -7.91
C ARG A 75 -35.28 22.71 -8.11
N LYS A 76 -34.83 22.62 -9.38
CA LYS A 76 -33.41 22.66 -9.74
C LYS A 76 -32.81 24.05 -9.52
N LEU A 77 -33.51 25.09 -9.91
CA LEU A 77 -33.07 26.46 -9.77
C LEU A 77 -32.95 26.89 -8.30
N LEU A 78 -33.92 26.50 -7.44
CA LEU A 78 -33.84 26.75 -5.98
C LEU A 78 -32.59 26.18 -5.34
N LYS A 79 -32.16 24.98 -5.73
CA LYS A 79 -30.91 24.39 -5.24
C LYS A 79 -29.68 25.17 -5.74
N ILE A 80 -29.71 25.66 -6.96
CA ILE A 80 -28.63 26.47 -7.54
C ILE A 80 -28.57 27.84 -6.85
N ASP A 81 -29.73 28.48 -6.66
CA ASP A 81 -29.82 29.76 -5.96
C ASP A 81 -29.30 29.64 -4.51
N GLY A 82 -29.72 28.60 -3.77
CA GLY A 82 -29.21 28.32 -2.46
C GLY A 82 -27.68 28.16 -2.41
N TYR A 83 -27.13 27.39 -3.36
CA TYR A 83 -25.68 27.25 -3.46
C TYR A 83 -24.97 28.59 -3.75
N LEU A 84 -25.52 29.42 -4.64
CA LEU A 84 -24.94 30.73 -4.98
C LEU A 84 -24.96 31.68 -3.78
N ILE A 85 -26.05 31.71 -3.03
CA ILE A 85 -26.17 32.52 -1.79
C ILE A 85 -25.15 32.09 -0.75
N GLU A 86 -25.00 30.80 -0.52
CA GLU A 86 -24.05 30.27 0.46
C GLU A 86 -22.58 30.42 0.03
N ASN A 87 -22.30 30.63 -1.27
CA ASN A 87 -20.96 30.65 -1.85
C ASN A 87 -20.75 31.89 -2.74
N GLU A 88 -21.07 33.05 -2.26
CA GLU A 88 -21.06 34.35 -2.98
C GLU A 88 -19.73 34.68 -3.70
N TYR A 89 -18.60 34.21 -3.11
CA TYR A 89 -17.26 34.43 -3.66
C TYR A 89 -16.67 33.22 -4.38
N ALA A 90 -17.50 32.25 -4.77
CA ALA A 90 -17.00 31.07 -5.48
C ALA A 90 -16.57 31.43 -6.91
N SER A 91 -15.42 30.92 -7.35
CA SER A 91 -14.98 31.07 -8.72
C SER A 91 -15.96 30.41 -9.72
N ILE A 92 -16.03 30.92 -10.94
CA ILE A 92 -16.91 30.39 -11.99
C ILE A 92 -16.70 28.89 -12.28
N SER A 93 -15.47 28.38 -12.12
CA SER A 93 -15.18 26.95 -12.24
C SER A 93 -15.83 26.14 -11.11
N ARG A 94 -15.78 26.64 -9.88
CA ARG A 94 -16.39 25.99 -8.71
C ARG A 94 -17.91 25.97 -8.80
N VAL A 95 -18.50 27.09 -9.26
CA VAL A 95 -19.95 27.16 -9.53
C VAL A 95 -20.35 26.19 -10.64
N ARG A 96 -19.59 26.11 -11.73
CA ARG A 96 -19.86 25.16 -12.83
C ARG A 96 -19.90 23.71 -12.34
N ASP A 97 -18.93 23.30 -11.49
CA ASP A 97 -18.86 21.93 -11.00
C ASP A 97 -20.02 21.62 -10.01
N ALA A 98 -20.37 22.55 -9.14
CA ALA A 98 -21.53 22.43 -8.25
C ALA A 98 -22.85 22.37 -9.03
N VAL A 99 -23.03 23.21 -10.04
CA VAL A 99 -24.23 23.20 -10.89
C VAL A 99 -24.34 21.89 -11.69
N LYS A 100 -23.22 21.32 -12.16
CA LYS A 100 -23.22 19.99 -12.79
C LYS A 100 -23.72 18.92 -11.83
N GLU A 101 -23.26 18.95 -10.57
CA GLU A 101 -23.69 18.03 -9.53
C GLU A 101 -25.18 18.17 -9.21
N ILE A 102 -25.65 19.39 -8.97
CA ILE A 102 -27.08 19.69 -8.70
C ILE A 102 -27.99 19.22 -9.84
N LEU A 103 -27.55 19.36 -11.08
CA LEU A 103 -28.30 18.95 -12.26
C LEU A 103 -28.18 17.45 -12.58
N GLY A 104 -27.40 16.68 -11.79
CA GLY A 104 -27.15 15.27 -12.03
C GLY A 104 -26.31 15.00 -13.29
N ARG A 105 -25.48 15.97 -13.69
CA ARG A 105 -24.60 15.92 -14.87
C ARG A 105 -23.12 15.86 -14.54
N SER A 106 -22.78 15.69 -13.24
CA SER A 106 -21.42 15.32 -12.91
C SER A 106 -21.13 13.97 -13.57
N GLU A 107 -20.06 13.87 -14.32
CA GLU A 107 -19.52 12.58 -14.72
C GLU A 107 -19.40 11.73 -13.45
N LYS A 108 -19.85 10.47 -13.49
CA LYS A 108 -19.68 9.56 -12.36
C LYS A 108 -18.19 9.52 -12.07
N LYS A 109 -17.78 10.19 -10.99
CA LYS A 109 -16.37 10.22 -10.60
C LYS A 109 -15.93 8.78 -10.38
N LYS A 110 -14.82 8.41 -10.99
CA LYS A 110 -14.27 7.07 -10.87
C LYS A 110 -14.05 6.76 -9.38
N PRO A 111 -14.61 5.65 -8.85
CA PRO A 111 -14.47 5.30 -7.45
C PRO A 111 -13.01 5.10 -7.04
N LEU A 112 -12.68 5.41 -5.79
CA LEU A 112 -11.33 5.21 -5.24
C LEU A 112 -10.90 3.74 -5.29
N THR A 113 -11.86 2.81 -5.23
CA THR A 113 -11.64 1.37 -5.38
C THR A 113 -11.02 1.00 -6.71
N ASP A 114 -11.44 1.64 -7.80
CA ASP A 114 -10.92 1.36 -9.15
C ASP A 114 -9.46 1.82 -9.29
N TYR A 115 -9.11 2.95 -8.65
CA TYR A 115 -7.71 3.41 -8.60
C TYR A 115 -6.82 2.48 -7.78
N LEU A 116 -7.36 1.88 -6.70
CA LEU A 116 -6.65 0.87 -5.91
C LEU A 116 -6.44 -0.43 -6.70
N GLU A 117 -7.46 -0.86 -7.44
CA GLU A 117 -7.37 -2.04 -8.31
C GLU A 117 -6.39 -1.81 -9.48
N ASP A 118 -6.42 -0.64 -10.09
CA ASP A 118 -5.45 -0.25 -11.11
C ASP A 118 -4.03 -0.17 -10.55
N ALA A 119 -3.87 0.32 -9.32
CA ALA A 119 -2.57 0.37 -8.64
C ALA A 119 -2.03 -1.03 -8.29
N ALA A 120 -2.86 -2.06 -8.23
CA ALA A 120 -2.43 -3.45 -8.02
C ALA A 120 -1.79 -4.05 -9.28
N LYS A 121 -2.21 -3.58 -10.48
CA LYS A 121 -1.73 -4.11 -11.76
C LYS A 121 -0.22 -3.88 -11.93
N GLY A 122 0.49 -4.90 -12.40
CA GLY A 122 1.93 -4.83 -12.65
C GLY A 122 2.82 -4.81 -11.39
N ARG A 123 2.24 -4.98 -10.19
CA ARG A 123 2.99 -5.11 -8.93
C ARG A 123 3.22 -6.57 -8.56
N GLY A 124 4.26 -6.82 -7.77
CA GLY A 124 4.49 -8.15 -7.21
C GLY A 124 3.30 -8.64 -6.39
N GLU A 125 3.03 -9.95 -6.41
CA GLU A 125 1.84 -10.62 -5.86
C GLU A 125 1.43 -10.13 -4.45
N SER A 126 2.37 -10.05 -3.52
CA SER A 126 2.12 -9.60 -2.15
C SER A 126 1.64 -8.15 -2.08
N THR A 127 2.24 -7.27 -2.89
CA THR A 127 1.86 -5.85 -2.96
C THR A 127 0.49 -5.70 -3.62
N ALA A 128 0.25 -6.39 -4.74
CA ALA A 128 -1.04 -6.41 -5.42
C ALA A 128 -2.16 -6.87 -4.48
N LYS A 129 -1.93 -7.94 -3.73
CA LYS A 129 -2.87 -8.46 -2.72
C LYS A 129 -3.23 -7.41 -1.66
N SER A 130 -2.27 -6.59 -1.22
CA SER A 130 -2.51 -5.50 -0.26
C SER A 130 -3.43 -4.43 -0.84
N TYR A 131 -3.22 -4.01 -2.10
CA TYR A 131 -4.07 -3.04 -2.78
C TYR A 131 -5.49 -3.58 -3.00
N LEU A 132 -5.63 -4.82 -3.50
CA LEU A 132 -6.94 -5.46 -3.71
C LEU A 132 -7.70 -5.65 -2.40
N SER A 133 -7.01 -6.06 -1.33
CA SER A 133 -7.60 -6.15 0.01
C SER A 133 -8.08 -4.79 0.50
N THR A 134 -7.31 -3.72 0.24
CA THR A 134 -7.69 -2.36 0.59
C THR A 134 -8.91 -1.90 -0.20
N ALA A 135 -8.97 -2.16 -1.52
CA ALA A 135 -10.13 -1.86 -2.35
C ALA A 135 -11.40 -2.54 -1.82
N LYS A 136 -11.30 -3.83 -1.45
CA LYS A 136 -12.42 -4.58 -0.84
C LYS A 136 -12.90 -3.94 0.47
N LYS A 137 -11.99 -3.48 1.33
CA LYS A 137 -12.34 -2.83 2.60
C LYS A 137 -12.93 -1.44 2.40
N VAL A 138 -12.41 -0.65 1.45
CA VAL A 138 -12.99 0.65 1.08
C VAL A 138 -14.40 0.47 0.52
N ARG A 139 -14.61 -0.50 -0.37
CA ARG A 139 -15.93 -0.80 -0.94
C ARG A 139 -16.95 -1.21 0.13
N ALA A 140 -16.50 -1.94 1.15
CA ALA A 140 -17.35 -2.35 2.27
C ALA A 140 -17.69 -1.18 3.23
N PHE A 141 -16.79 -0.20 3.35
CA PHE A 141 -16.98 0.97 4.21
C PHE A 141 -17.76 2.08 3.52
N ASP A 142 -17.35 2.44 2.31
CA ASP A 142 -17.95 3.52 1.51
C ASP A 142 -17.77 3.20 0.01
N PRO A 143 -18.78 2.57 -0.62
CA PRO A 143 -18.74 2.22 -2.05
C PRO A 143 -18.60 3.42 -2.99
N GLY A 144 -19.06 4.61 -2.54
CA GLY A 144 -19.04 5.86 -3.29
C GLY A 144 -17.78 6.71 -3.08
N ALA A 145 -16.85 6.25 -2.27
CA ALA A 145 -15.64 7.00 -1.97
C ALA A 145 -14.87 7.39 -3.24
N CYS A 146 -14.54 8.66 -3.36
CA CYS A 146 -13.72 9.24 -4.44
C CYS A 146 -12.75 10.26 -3.85
N PHE A 147 -11.82 10.79 -4.64
CA PHE A 147 -10.83 11.76 -4.15
C PHE A 147 -11.43 13.03 -3.54
N ASP A 148 -12.65 13.39 -3.92
CA ASP A 148 -13.31 14.59 -3.39
C ASP A 148 -14.06 14.37 -2.08
N THR A 149 -14.47 13.13 -1.80
CA THR A 149 -15.22 12.77 -0.58
C THR A 149 -14.33 12.32 0.56
N VAL A 150 -13.10 11.89 0.25
CA VAL A 150 -12.14 11.41 1.26
C VAL A 150 -11.35 12.57 1.84
N ASP A 151 -11.61 12.87 3.10
CA ASP A 151 -10.88 13.84 3.92
C ASP A 151 -10.22 13.19 5.15
N ALA A 152 -9.67 13.98 6.05
CA ALA A 152 -9.01 13.46 7.25
C ALA A 152 -10.00 12.76 8.20
N GLU A 153 -11.23 13.28 8.34
CA GLU A 153 -12.27 12.67 9.16
C GLU A 153 -12.72 11.31 8.57
N TRP A 154 -12.85 11.23 7.25
CA TRP A 154 -13.13 9.97 6.57
C TRP A 154 -12.03 8.92 6.87
N LEU A 155 -10.75 9.31 6.82
CA LEU A 155 -9.62 8.42 7.14
C LEU A 155 -9.65 7.94 8.58
N GLU A 156 -10.02 8.78 9.54
CA GLU A 156 -10.20 8.39 10.95
C GLU A 156 -11.34 7.38 11.13
N LYS A 157 -12.47 7.62 10.47
CA LYS A 157 -13.62 6.70 10.48
C LYS A 157 -13.26 5.36 9.82
N PHE A 158 -12.52 5.41 8.71
CA PHE A 158 -12.05 4.21 8.02
C PHE A 158 -11.05 3.41 8.89
N ASP A 159 -10.11 4.05 9.60
CA ASP A 159 -9.21 3.36 10.53
C ASP A 159 -9.98 2.65 11.65
N LYS A 160 -10.98 3.32 12.25
CA LYS A 160 -11.88 2.70 13.24
C LYS A 160 -12.67 1.54 12.64
N PHE A 161 -13.19 1.69 11.42
CA PHE A 161 -13.87 0.61 10.71
C PHE A 161 -12.96 -0.61 10.51
N LEU A 162 -11.70 -0.40 10.09
CA LEU A 162 -10.70 -1.46 9.95
C LEU A 162 -10.47 -2.20 11.27
N GLN A 163 -10.35 -1.47 12.38
CA GLN A 163 -10.14 -2.02 13.71
C GLN A 163 -11.28 -2.97 14.13
N VAL A 164 -12.52 -2.55 13.93
CA VAL A 164 -13.72 -3.33 14.29
C VAL A 164 -13.90 -4.51 13.34
N ASN A 165 -13.57 -4.35 12.06
CA ASN A 165 -13.78 -5.38 11.02
C ASN A 165 -12.54 -6.26 10.77
N GLY A 166 -11.91 -6.74 11.84
CA GLY A 166 -10.93 -7.82 11.82
C GLY A 166 -9.47 -7.40 11.61
N CYS A 167 -9.16 -6.10 11.50
CA CYS A 167 -7.78 -5.61 11.42
C CYS A 167 -7.37 -4.91 12.72
N LYS A 168 -7.27 -5.67 13.82
CA LYS A 168 -7.00 -5.12 15.16
C LYS A 168 -5.62 -4.48 15.28
N ALA A 169 -4.58 -5.07 14.69
CA ALA A 169 -3.20 -4.61 14.78
C ALA A 169 -3.01 -3.26 14.08
N ILE A 170 -2.35 -2.30 14.75
CA ILE A 170 -2.08 -0.94 14.24
C ILE A 170 -1.28 -1.03 12.92
N ASN A 171 -0.21 -1.83 12.89
CA ASN A 171 0.60 -1.99 11.68
C ASN A 171 -0.18 -2.65 10.52
N GLY A 172 -1.14 -3.52 10.82
CA GLY A 172 -2.05 -4.09 9.82
C GLY A 172 -2.93 -3.02 9.16
N ARG A 173 -3.54 -2.13 9.97
CA ARG A 173 -4.33 -1.00 9.47
C ARG A 173 -3.47 -0.01 8.68
N ALA A 174 -2.25 0.25 9.16
CA ALA A 174 -1.29 1.10 8.48
C ALA A 174 -0.97 0.64 7.04
N VAL A 175 -1.01 -0.66 6.74
CA VAL A 175 -0.83 -1.16 5.35
C VAL A 175 -1.92 -0.61 4.44
N HIS A 176 -3.20 -0.69 4.85
CA HIS A 176 -4.32 -0.18 4.07
C HIS A 176 -4.26 1.34 3.87
N LEU A 177 -3.94 2.07 4.94
CA LEU A 177 -3.79 3.53 4.89
C LEU A 177 -2.62 3.97 4.00
N ARG A 178 -1.51 3.21 3.97
CA ARG A 178 -0.38 3.45 3.04
C ARG A 178 -0.76 3.18 1.58
N CYS A 179 -1.58 2.16 1.31
CA CYS A 179 -2.11 1.93 -0.05
C CYS A 179 -2.95 3.12 -0.53
N LEU A 180 -3.85 3.65 0.33
CA LEU A 180 -4.62 4.85 0.04
C LEU A 180 -3.71 6.07 -0.20
N LYS A 181 -2.75 6.32 0.70
CA LYS A 181 -1.79 7.42 0.56
C LYS A 181 -1.04 7.36 -0.77
N ALA A 182 -0.59 6.18 -1.18
CA ALA A 182 0.12 5.99 -2.45
C ALA A 182 -0.78 6.28 -3.67
N VAL A 183 -2.07 5.92 -3.60
CA VAL A 183 -3.03 6.23 -4.67
C VAL A 183 -3.32 7.74 -4.73
N PHE A 184 -3.45 8.41 -3.58
CA PHE A 184 -3.60 9.88 -3.54
C PHE A 184 -2.38 10.59 -4.11
N ASN A 185 -1.17 10.18 -3.73
CA ASN A 185 0.06 10.77 -4.28
C ASN A 185 0.09 10.64 -5.81
N LYS A 186 -0.16 9.43 -6.33
CA LYS A 186 -0.20 9.19 -7.78
C LYS A 186 -1.30 10.01 -8.48
N ALA A 187 -2.45 10.21 -7.84
CA ALA A 187 -3.53 11.02 -8.40
C ALA A 187 -3.17 12.51 -8.43
N ILE A 188 -2.43 13.01 -7.44
CA ILE A 188 -1.90 14.38 -7.41
C ILE A 188 -0.84 14.55 -8.49
N ASP A 189 0.11 13.62 -8.60
CA ASP A 189 1.15 13.64 -9.63
C ASP A 189 0.57 13.64 -11.06
N ASN A 190 -0.59 12.98 -11.24
CA ASN A 190 -1.32 12.94 -12.51
C ASN A 190 -2.39 14.05 -12.65
N GLU A 191 -2.41 15.05 -11.78
CA GLU A 191 -3.34 16.19 -11.79
C GLU A 191 -4.85 15.80 -11.72
N ILE A 192 -5.15 14.57 -11.25
CA ILE A 192 -6.54 14.08 -11.10
C ILE A 192 -7.23 14.76 -9.92
N THR A 193 -6.48 15.08 -8.87
CA THR A 193 -6.96 15.81 -7.69
C THR A 193 -5.86 16.68 -7.09
N SER A 194 -6.28 17.80 -6.47
CA SER A 194 -5.39 18.63 -5.64
C SER A 194 -5.59 18.40 -4.15
N ARG A 195 -6.56 17.56 -3.76
CA ARG A 195 -6.87 17.27 -2.35
C ARG A 195 -5.89 16.26 -1.78
N TYR A 196 -5.36 16.55 -0.60
CA TYR A 196 -4.45 15.65 0.11
C TYR A 196 -4.83 15.49 1.59
N PRO A 197 -5.70 14.52 1.91
CA PRO A 197 -6.20 14.33 3.28
C PRO A 197 -5.11 13.93 4.27
N PHE A 198 -4.03 13.29 3.80
CA PHE A 198 -2.89 12.85 4.62
C PHE A 198 -2.00 13.99 5.13
N ARG A 199 -2.27 15.26 4.76
CA ARG A 199 -1.60 16.42 5.39
C ARG A 199 -1.99 16.55 6.87
N LYS A 200 -3.27 16.32 7.18
CA LYS A 200 -3.83 16.40 8.54
C LYS A 200 -3.89 15.05 9.25
N PHE A 201 -3.99 13.94 8.48
CA PHE A 201 -4.06 12.59 9.01
C PHE A 201 -2.68 11.92 9.02
N LYS A 202 -2.22 11.48 10.22
CA LYS A 202 -0.97 10.74 10.39
C LYS A 202 -1.25 9.26 10.57
N ILE A 203 -0.65 8.43 9.70
CA ILE A 203 -0.75 6.97 9.80
C ILE A 203 0.00 6.52 11.05
N GLN A 204 -0.71 5.92 11.98
CA GLN A 204 -0.14 5.37 13.21
C GLN A 204 0.62 4.07 12.90
N THR A 205 1.73 3.87 13.60
CA THR A 205 2.51 2.64 13.58
C THR A 205 3.01 2.34 14.98
N GLU A 206 3.16 1.06 15.29
CA GLU A 206 3.71 0.61 16.56
C GLU A 206 5.01 -0.16 16.33
N MET A 207 5.94 -0.04 17.25
CA MET A 207 7.13 -0.91 17.28
C MET A 207 6.70 -2.27 17.79
N VAL A 208 7.01 -3.31 17.01
CA VAL A 208 6.78 -4.69 17.39
C VAL A 208 8.07 -5.25 18.00
N ALA A 209 7.96 -5.99 19.10
CA ALA A 209 9.08 -6.68 19.67
C ALA A 209 9.74 -7.60 18.63
N ILE A 210 11.05 -7.56 18.56
CA ILE A 210 11.83 -8.38 17.64
C ILE A 210 11.96 -9.78 18.27
N ASN A 211 11.51 -10.80 17.55
CA ASN A 211 11.65 -12.19 17.97
C ASN A 211 13.03 -12.74 17.56
N ASN A 212 14.07 -12.32 18.26
CA ASN A 212 15.39 -12.93 18.16
C ASN A 212 15.58 -13.99 19.25
N LEU A 213 16.41 -14.97 18.98
CA LEU A 213 16.82 -15.97 19.94
C LEU A 213 18.05 -15.48 20.70
N THR A 214 18.18 -15.89 22.00
CA THR A 214 19.45 -15.80 22.68
C THR A 214 20.41 -16.85 22.13
N VAL A 215 21.70 -16.72 22.44
CA VAL A 215 22.72 -17.72 22.03
C VAL A 215 22.37 -19.11 22.56
N GLU A 216 21.94 -19.21 23.84
CA GLU A 216 21.51 -20.46 24.45
C GLU A 216 20.29 -21.07 23.77
N GLN A 217 19.31 -20.25 23.41
CA GLN A 217 18.14 -20.71 22.66
C GLN A 217 18.52 -21.22 21.29
N LEU A 218 19.42 -20.52 20.59
CA LEU A 218 19.92 -20.93 19.28
C LEU A 218 20.71 -22.25 19.38
N ARG A 219 21.58 -22.42 20.38
CA ARG A 219 22.28 -23.66 20.64
C ARG A 219 21.32 -24.82 20.94
N ARG A 220 20.31 -24.58 21.78
CA ARG A 220 19.25 -25.57 22.05
C ARG A 220 18.53 -25.98 20.78
N LEU A 221 18.20 -25.01 19.89
CA LEU A 221 17.57 -25.31 18.63
C LEU A 221 18.49 -26.12 17.71
N ARG A 222 19.78 -25.79 17.64
CA ARG A 222 20.78 -26.50 16.85
C ARG A 222 20.92 -27.97 17.32
N ASP A 223 21.01 -28.17 18.60
CA ASP A 223 21.42 -29.46 19.21
C ASP A 223 20.22 -30.33 19.62
N CYS A 224 18.98 -29.81 19.55
CA CYS A 224 17.82 -30.58 19.95
C CYS A 224 17.60 -31.81 19.06
N LYS A 225 17.28 -32.95 19.71
CA LYS A 225 16.78 -34.13 19.00
C LYS A 225 15.37 -33.86 18.53
N VAL A 226 15.17 -33.90 17.24
CA VAL A 226 13.85 -33.67 16.57
C VAL A 226 13.43 -34.96 15.86
N GLN A 227 12.12 -35.07 15.63
CA GLN A 227 11.61 -36.16 14.79
C GLN A 227 12.08 -35.95 13.34
N PRO A 228 12.36 -37.03 12.59
CA PRO A 228 12.94 -36.95 11.25
C PRO A 228 12.22 -35.97 10.31
N GLN A 229 10.88 -35.90 10.39
CA GLN A 229 10.08 -35.00 9.54
C GLN A 229 10.26 -33.52 9.88
N HIS A 230 10.82 -33.18 11.05
CA HIS A 230 11.05 -31.80 11.48
C HIS A 230 12.51 -31.37 11.38
N GLU A 231 13.45 -32.31 11.15
CA GLU A 231 14.88 -32.00 11.05
C GLU A 231 15.17 -30.94 10.00
N ILE A 232 14.59 -31.09 8.82
CA ILE A 232 14.79 -30.16 7.72
C ILE A 232 14.43 -28.71 8.09
N TYR A 233 13.39 -28.49 8.87
CA TYR A 233 12.95 -27.13 9.24
C TYR A 233 13.91 -26.49 10.25
N ARG A 234 14.46 -27.27 11.18
CA ARG A 234 15.55 -26.86 12.06
C ARG A 234 16.80 -26.52 11.27
N ASP A 235 17.22 -27.42 10.40
CA ASP A 235 18.46 -27.30 9.64
C ASP A 235 18.39 -26.10 8.66
N LEU A 236 17.24 -25.87 8.03
CA LEU A 236 17.04 -24.70 7.18
C LEU A 236 17.03 -23.38 7.98
N PHE A 237 16.56 -23.39 9.23
CA PHE A 237 16.69 -22.22 10.11
C PHE A 237 18.16 -21.93 10.40
N MET A 238 18.92 -22.96 10.78
CA MET A 238 20.37 -22.83 11.02
C MET A 238 21.10 -22.41 9.73
N LEU A 239 20.72 -22.96 8.58
CA LEU A 239 21.27 -22.54 7.30
C LEU A 239 21.01 -21.05 7.01
N SER A 240 19.78 -20.58 7.25
CA SER A 240 19.48 -19.15 7.13
C SER A 240 20.36 -18.32 8.06
N PHE A 241 20.55 -18.75 9.31
CA PHE A 241 21.43 -18.07 10.27
C PHE A 241 22.89 -18.03 9.79
N TYR A 242 23.46 -19.17 9.38
CA TYR A 242 24.83 -19.26 8.87
C TYR A 242 25.08 -18.42 7.61
N LEU A 243 24.04 -18.15 6.84
CA LEU A 243 24.06 -17.29 5.66
C LEU A 243 23.54 -15.88 5.98
N CYS A 244 23.96 -15.30 7.09
CA CYS A 244 23.66 -13.92 7.52
C CYS A 244 22.15 -13.61 7.61
N GLY A 245 21.32 -14.59 7.94
CA GLY A 245 19.86 -14.41 7.95
C GLY A 245 19.29 -14.16 6.56
N ILE A 246 19.74 -14.90 5.57
CA ILE A 246 19.21 -14.86 4.20
C ILE A 246 17.68 -15.01 4.21
N ASN A 247 16.99 -14.21 3.39
CA ASN A 247 15.53 -14.30 3.32
C ASN A 247 15.09 -15.68 2.79
N PRO A 248 14.03 -16.29 3.36
CA PRO A 248 13.55 -17.60 2.93
C PRO A 248 13.32 -17.73 1.42
N LYS A 249 12.77 -16.70 0.79
CA LYS A 249 12.56 -16.72 -0.66
C LYS A 249 13.88 -16.78 -1.43
N ASP A 250 14.87 -16.00 -1.01
CA ASP A 250 16.17 -15.98 -1.66
C ASP A 250 16.90 -17.29 -1.42
N LEU A 251 16.90 -17.82 -0.16
CA LEU A 251 17.52 -19.09 0.21
C LEU A 251 16.97 -20.27 -0.60
N LEU A 252 15.66 -20.37 -0.69
CA LEU A 252 15.00 -21.49 -1.35
C LEU A 252 15.17 -21.47 -2.89
N ASN A 253 15.45 -20.31 -3.48
CA ASN A 253 15.68 -20.16 -4.92
C ASN A 253 17.17 -20.17 -5.30
N LEU A 254 18.09 -20.45 -4.37
CA LEU A 254 19.50 -20.59 -4.71
C LEU A 254 19.74 -21.81 -5.62
N THR A 255 20.55 -21.63 -6.64
CA THR A 255 21.01 -22.67 -7.57
C THR A 255 22.52 -22.87 -7.47
N ASN A 256 23.06 -23.88 -8.13
CA ASN A 256 24.50 -24.12 -8.20
C ASN A 256 25.28 -22.93 -8.78
N GLU A 257 24.66 -22.14 -9.65
CA GLU A 257 25.26 -20.93 -10.24
C GLU A 257 25.53 -19.82 -9.20
N ASN A 258 24.82 -19.87 -8.06
CA ASN A 258 25.02 -18.92 -6.98
C ASN A 258 26.23 -19.24 -6.10
N VAL A 259 26.83 -20.45 -6.23
CA VAL A 259 28.04 -20.82 -5.51
C VAL A 259 29.28 -20.46 -6.35
N LYS A 260 30.03 -19.44 -5.91
CA LYS A 260 31.22 -18.94 -6.63
C LYS A 260 32.36 -18.74 -5.66
N ASN A 261 33.48 -19.40 -5.90
CA ASN A 261 34.72 -19.24 -5.13
C ASN A 261 34.52 -19.36 -3.59
N GLY A 262 33.73 -20.34 -3.15
CA GLY A 262 33.44 -20.56 -1.74
C GLY A 262 32.51 -19.52 -1.11
N ARG A 263 31.73 -18.83 -1.93
CA ARG A 263 30.78 -17.79 -1.50
C ARG A 263 29.41 -18.03 -2.13
N ILE A 264 28.37 -17.49 -1.51
CA ILE A 264 27.02 -17.41 -2.10
C ILE A 264 26.87 -16.00 -2.69
N VAL A 265 26.71 -15.95 -4.01
CA VAL A 265 26.51 -14.72 -4.79
C VAL A 265 25.14 -14.75 -5.43
N TYR A 266 24.27 -13.84 -5.04
CA TYR A 266 22.90 -13.77 -5.57
C TYR A 266 22.36 -12.35 -5.56
N THR A 267 21.40 -12.07 -6.43
CA THR A 267 20.65 -10.81 -6.44
C THR A 267 19.38 -10.97 -5.63
N ARG A 268 19.23 -10.18 -4.56
CA ARG A 268 18.06 -10.23 -3.69
C ARG A 268 16.78 -9.92 -4.47
N HIS A 269 15.81 -10.80 -4.43
CA HIS A 269 14.57 -10.69 -5.18
C HIS A 269 13.76 -9.41 -4.88
N LYS A 270 13.75 -8.96 -3.63
CA LYS A 270 12.95 -7.79 -3.19
C LYS A 270 13.58 -6.45 -3.52
N THR A 271 14.91 -6.35 -3.50
CA THR A 271 15.62 -5.06 -3.58
C THR A 271 16.55 -4.95 -4.77
N HIS A 272 16.71 -6.01 -5.54
CA HIS A 272 17.60 -6.15 -6.71
C HIS A 272 19.07 -5.79 -6.39
N LYS A 273 19.48 -5.97 -5.13
CA LYS A 273 20.87 -5.77 -4.69
C LYS A 273 21.65 -7.05 -4.77
N LEU A 274 22.90 -6.96 -5.21
CA LEU A 274 23.83 -8.07 -5.22
C LEU A 274 24.31 -8.34 -3.79
N TYR A 275 24.25 -9.62 -3.40
CA TYR A 275 24.79 -10.16 -2.17
C TYR A 275 25.97 -11.06 -2.47
N ASN A 276 26.99 -10.96 -1.66
CA ASN A 276 28.20 -11.77 -1.77
C ASN A 276 28.66 -12.12 -0.34
N ILE A 277 28.15 -13.24 0.17
CA ILE A 277 28.37 -13.69 1.54
C ILE A 277 29.22 -14.97 1.56
N PRO A 278 30.05 -15.20 2.61
CA PRO A 278 30.82 -16.42 2.69
C PRO A 278 29.91 -17.64 2.78
N LEU A 279 30.40 -18.79 2.32
CA LEU A 279 29.75 -20.09 2.45
C LEU A 279 30.50 -20.91 3.50
N PRO A 280 30.15 -20.80 4.80
CA PRO A 280 30.83 -21.53 5.87
C PRO A 280 30.58 -23.03 5.78
N ASN A 281 31.47 -23.83 6.40
CA ASN A 281 31.39 -25.31 6.35
C ASN A 281 30.08 -25.85 6.94
N GLU A 282 29.56 -25.19 7.97
CA GLU A 282 28.28 -25.50 8.60
C GLU A 282 27.11 -25.40 7.58
N ALA A 283 27.12 -24.36 6.74
CA ALA A 283 26.12 -24.19 5.68
C ALA A 283 26.31 -25.22 4.55
N LYS A 284 27.58 -25.51 4.15
CA LYS A 284 27.89 -26.56 3.16
C LYS A 284 27.34 -27.91 3.56
N ALA A 285 27.53 -28.30 4.82
CA ALA A 285 27.05 -29.58 5.35
C ALA A 285 25.52 -29.72 5.22
N ILE A 286 24.78 -28.64 5.45
CA ILE A 286 23.33 -28.65 5.32
C ILE A 286 22.92 -28.71 3.82
N PHE A 287 23.58 -27.98 2.94
CA PHE A 287 23.32 -28.06 1.50
C PHE A 287 23.58 -29.47 0.96
N GLU A 288 24.67 -30.13 1.37
CA GLU A 288 24.95 -31.50 0.95
C GLU A 288 23.92 -32.51 1.49
N ARG A 289 23.42 -32.31 2.72
CA ARG A 289 22.37 -33.18 3.31
C ARG A 289 21.06 -33.10 2.53
N TYR A 290 20.67 -31.91 2.06
CA TYR A 290 19.39 -31.65 1.40
C TYR A 290 19.57 -31.27 -0.07
N LYS A 291 20.61 -31.78 -0.71
CA LYS A 291 20.99 -31.44 -2.08
C LYS A 291 19.87 -31.65 -3.09
N GLY A 292 19.55 -30.59 -3.85
CA GLY A 292 18.59 -30.62 -4.94
C GLY A 292 19.23 -30.88 -6.30
N LYS A 293 18.38 -30.98 -7.32
CA LYS A 293 18.79 -31.16 -8.71
C LYS A 293 18.96 -29.81 -9.41
N GLU A 294 17.91 -29.01 -9.42
CA GLU A 294 17.87 -27.67 -10.02
C GLU A 294 18.25 -26.60 -9.03
N HIS A 295 17.75 -26.72 -7.80
CA HIS A 295 18.06 -25.82 -6.68
C HIS A 295 19.12 -26.44 -5.77
N LEU A 296 19.80 -25.59 -4.99
CA LEU A 296 20.71 -26.10 -3.96
C LEU A 296 19.98 -26.99 -2.93
N LEU A 297 18.70 -26.73 -2.71
CA LEU A 297 17.84 -27.46 -1.78
C LEU A 297 16.76 -28.25 -2.51
N SER A 298 16.70 -29.55 -2.30
CA SER A 298 15.74 -30.47 -2.93
C SER A 298 14.28 -30.17 -2.61
N VAL A 299 14.00 -29.43 -1.55
CA VAL A 299 12.65 -29.02 -1.15
C VAL A 299 11.94 -28.18 -2.22
N MET A 300 12.70 -27.48 -3.04
CA MET A 300 12.15 -26.67 -4.13
C MET A 300 11.97 -27.44 -5.43
N ASP A 301 12.67 -28.55 -5.62
CA ASP A 301 12.49 -29.42 -6.78
C ASP A 301 11.13 -30.14 -6.75
N SER A 302 10.48 -30.21 -5.58
CA SER A 302 9.18 -30.86 -5.35
C SER A 302 8.05 -29.91 -4.92
N CYS A 303 8.32 -28.60 -4.85
CA CYS A 303 7.38 -27.61 -4.31
C CYS A 303 7.02 -26.51 -5.30
N ASP A 304 5.81 -26.53 -5.84
CA ASP A 304 5.32 -25.54 -6.82
C ASP A 304 5.20 -24.10 -6.26
N ARG A 305 5.16 -23.94 -4.94
CA ARG A 305 4.91 -22.63 -4.29
C ARG A 305 5.73 -22.46 -3.02
N TYR A 306 6.79 -21.69 -3.09
CA TYR A 306 7.64 -21.37 -1.95
C TYR A 306 6.84 -20.83 -0.73
N LEU A 307 5.74 -20.07 -0.93
CA LEU A 307 4.91 -19.55 0.15
C LEU A 307 4.25 -20.66 0.99
N ARG A 308 3.84 -21.77 0.35
CA ARG A 308 3.32 -22.94 1.07
C ARG A 308 4.40 -23.60 1.90
N PHE A 309 5.60 -23.72 1.35
CA PHE A 309 6.73 -24.28 2.09
C PHE A 309 7.11 -23.40 3.28
N VAL A 310 7.20 -22.08 3.11
CA VAL A 310 7.53 -21.14 4.21
C VAL A 310 6.48 -21.18 5.31
N ALA A 311 5.19 -21.22 5.00
CA ALA A 311 4.13 -21.36 6.00
C ALA A 311 4.27 -22.69 6.78
N LYS A 312 4.53 -23.79 6.05
CA LYS A 312 4.79 -25.09 6.66
C LYS A 312 6.06 -25.09 7.50
N TRP A 313 7.08 -24.36 7.08
CA TRP A 313 8.33 -24.19 7.81
C TRP A 313 8.10 -23.47 9.14
N ASP A 314 7.39 -22.33 9.15
CA ASP A 314 7.05 -21.62 10.39
C ASP A 314 6.28 -22.51 11.38
N ASP A 315 5.28 -23.28 10.89
CA ASP A 315 4.48 -24.15 11.74
C ASP A 315 5.30 -25.33 12.32
N ASN A 316 6.17 -25.94 11.52
CA ASN A 316 6.99 -27.04 11.98
C ASN A 316 8.16 -26.57 12.86
N LEU A 317 8.71 -25.38 12.59
CA LEU A 317 9.77 -24.80 13.41
C LEU A 317 9.29 -24.56 14.86
N ARG A 318 8.04 -24.15 15.06
CA ARG A 318 7.43 -24.01 16.39
C ARG A 318 7.30 -25.33 17.13
N ARG A 319 7.16 -26.44 16.40
CA ARG A 319 7.07 -27.81 16.95
C ARG A 319 8.44 -28.45 17.17
N VAL A 320 9.51 -27.84 16.65
CA VAL A 320 10.87 -28.32 16.85
C VAL A 320 11.21 -28.29 18.36
N GLY A 321 11.60 -29.44 18.90
CA GLY A 321 11.98 -29.57 20.30
C GLY A 321 10.82 -29.46 21.30
N GLU A 322 9.57 -29.62 20.85
CA GLU A 322 8.41 -29.70 21.75
C GLU A 322 8.53 -30.85 22.72
N LYS A 323 8.55 -30.52 24.01
CA LYS A 323 8.50 -31.52 25.10
C LYS A 323 7.19 -31.34 25.86
N ARG A 324 6.39 -32.42 25.97
CA ARG A 324 5.13 -32.46 26.73
C ARG A 324 4.09 -31.41 26.29
N GLY A 325 4.07 -31.02 24.98
CA GLY A 325 3.15 -30.02 24.46
C GLY A 325 3.60 -28.58 24.65
N GLU A 326 4.76 -28.32 25.24
CA GLU A 326 5.32 -26.96 25.33
C GLU A 326 6.43 -26.75 24.30
N PRO A 327 6.30 -25.77 23.39
CA PRO A 327 7.34 -25.46 22.43
C PRO A 327 8.58 -24.90 23.12
N ILE A 328 9.78 -25.39 22.74
CA ILE A 328 11.06 -24.85 23.26
C ILE A 328 11.21 -23.36 22.94
N LEU A 329 10.62 -22.91 21.83
CA LEU A 329 10.70 -21.54 21.31
C LEU A 329 9.32 -21.07 20.83
N PRO A 330 8.44 -20.57 21.73
CA PRO A 330 7.02 -20.36 21.43
C PRO A 330 6.72 -19.33 20.32
N ASN A 331 7.59 -18.41 20.00
CA ASN A 331 7.33 -17.35 19.03
C ASN A 331 8.33 -17.31 17.88
N VAL A 332 9.09 -18.39 17.67
CA VAL A 332 10.07 -18.45 16.60
C VAL A 332 9.40 -18.47 15.22
N THR A 333 9.95 -17.70 14.31
CA THR A 333 9.61 -17.71 12.89
C THR A 333 10.87 -17.89 12.06
N VAL A 334 10.71 -18.24 10.80
CA VAL A 334 11.83 -18.33 9.87
C VAL A 334 12.65 -17.04 9.84
N TYR A 335 11.99 -15.90 9.98
CA TYR A 335 12.63 -14.58 9.98
C TYR A 335 13.44 -14.29 11.25
N SER A 336 13.20 -15.04 12.33
CA SER A 336 13.95 -14.93 13.59
C SER A 336 15.44 -15.23 13.41
N ALA A 337 15.83 -16.09 12.45
CA ALA A 337 17.24 -16.34 12.12
C ALA A 337 18.00 -15.06 11.78
N ARG A 338 17.38 -14.15 11.02
CA ARG A 338 17.97 -12.87 10.63
C ARG A 338 18.11 -11.92 11.81
N TYR A 339 17.08 -11.83 12.65
CA TYR A 339 17.13 -11.02 13.85
C TYR A 339 18.15 -11.55 14.84
N THR A 340 18.23 -12.87 15.00
CA THR A 340 19.21 -13.53 15.86
C THR A 340 20.64 -13.26 15.40
N PHE A 341 20.92 -13.37 14.09
CA PHE A 341 22.24 -13.03 13.55
C PHE A 341 22.64 -11.59 13.86
N ALA A 342 21.72 -10.63 13.65
CA ALA A 342 21.96 -9.23 13.92
C ALA A 342 22.18 -8.95 15.42
N SER A 343 21.39 -9.58 16.29
CA SER A 343 21.48 -9.39 17.75
C SER A 343 22.77 -9.96 18.31
N ILE A 344 23.16 -11.17 17.90
CA ILE A 344 24.45 -11.77 18.31
C ILE A 344 25.63 -10.94 17.77
N GLY A 345 25.55 -10.45 16.54
CA GLY A 345 26.55 -9.54 16.00
C GLY A 345 26.71 -8.27 16.84
N ALA A 346 25.61 -7.70 17.32
CA ALA A 346 25.63 -6.52 18.18
C ALA A 346 26.17 -6.85 19.59
N GLU A 347 25.84 -8.02 20.15
CA GLU A 347 26.35 -8.52 21.43
C GLU A 347 27.87 -8.73 21.39
N LEU A 348 28.40 -9.16 20.24
CA LEU A 348 29.83 -9.31 19.99
C LEU A 348 30.54 -8.00 19.62
N GLU A 349 29.86 -6.86 19.78
CA GLU A 349 30.38 -5.52 19.46
C GLU A 349 30.85 -5.37 18.00
N ILE A 350 30.27 -6.15 17.07
CA ILE A 350 30.54 -5.96 15.65
C ILE A 350 29.92 -4.64 15.22
N PRO A 351 30.68 -3.77 14.51
CA PRO A 351 30.17 -2.48 14.04
C PRO A 351 28.85 -2.62 13.29
N ARG A 352 27.88 -1.73 13.57
CA ARG A 352 26.52 -1.76 12.95
C ARG A 352 26.57 -1.76 11.44
N GLU A 353 27.53 -1.04 10.85
CA GLU A 353 27.81 -0.99 9.42
C GLU A 353 28.16 -2.37 8.86
N THR A 354 29.00 -3.12 9.58
CA THR A 354 29.41 -4.47 9.18
C THR A 354 28.21 -5.44 9.27
N ILE A 355 27.42 -5.36 10.35
CA ILE A 355 26.19 -6.13 10.47
C ILE A 355 25.22 -5.77 9.32
N ALA A 356 25.06 -4.49 9.00
CA ALA A 356 24.21 -4.05 7.90
C ALA A 356 24.70 -4.58 6.53
N LEU A 357 26.02 -4.64 6.30
CA LEU A 357 26.61 -5.25 5.10
C LEU A 357 26.29 -6.76 5.05
N CYS A 358 26.51 -7.50 6.15
CA CYS A 358 26.14 -8.93 6.22
C CYS A 358 24.67 -9.16 5.89
N LEU A 359 23.80 -8.29 6.40
CA LEU A 359 22.37 -8.33 6.14
C LEU A 359 21.99 -7.76 4.74
N GLY A 360 22.94 -7.17 4.01
CA GLY A 360 22.74 -6.53 2.72
C GLY A 360 21.81 -5.32 2.76
N HIS A 361 21.83 -4.60 3.85
CA HIS A 361 21.22 -3.28 3.89
C HIS A 361 22.14 -2.29 3.14
N SER A 362 21.54 -1.36 2.36
CA SER A 362 22.33 -0.31 1.76
C SER A 362 22.79 0.66 2.85
N TRP A 363 24.08 0.74 3.05
CA TRP A 363 24.65 1.97 3.55
C TRP A 363 24.64 2.98 2.42
N ALA A 364 24.19 4.21 2.69
CA ALA A 364 23.88 5.22 1.68
C ALA A 364 25.14 5.85 1.05
N ASP A 365 26.28 5.17 1.01
CA ASP A 365 27.52 5.74 0.52
C ASP A 365 27.91 5.13 -0.83
N VAL A 366 28.04 6.00 -1.84
CA VAL A 366 28.47 5.66 -3.22
C VAL A 366 29.87 5.02 -3.20
N THR A 367 30.67 5.29 -2.18
CA THR A 367 32.03 4.81 -1.99
C THR A 367 32.11 3.32 -1.66
N ALA A 368 31.05 2.71 -1.10
CA ALA A 368 31.02 1.29 -0.74
C ALA A 368 31.14 0.34 -1.96
N HIS A 369 30.92 0.82 -3.17
CA HIS A 369 31.08 0.02 -4.39
C HIS A 369 32.55 -0.24 -4.78
N TYR A 370 33.50 0.45 -4.18
CA TYR A 370 34.93 0.43 -4.57
C TYR A 370 35.83 -0.35 -3.62
N ILE A 371 35.35 -0.95 -2.54
CA ILE A 371 36.22 -1.47 -1.50
C ILE A 371 36.12 -3.00 -1.37
N SER A 372 37.13 -3.70 -1.93
CA SER A 372 37.37 -5.15 -1.66
C SER A 372 37.55 -5.48 -0.16
N TYR A 373 37.81 -4.45 0.66
CA TYR A 373 37.90 -4.49 2.12
C TYR A 373 36.59 -4.96 2.80
N ASP A 374 35.44 -4.68 2.19
CA ASP A 374 34.14 -5.03 2.76
C ASP A 374 33.90 -6.55 2.79
N LEU A 375 34.44 -7.32 1.84
CA LEU A 375 34.28 -8.78 1.82
C LEU A 375 35.01 -9.43 3.00
N LYS A 376 36.23 -8.99 3.30
CA LYS A 376 36.99 -9.53 4.46
C LYS A 376 36.27 -9.21 5.77
N ARG A 377 35.77 -7.98 5.93
CA ARG A 377 35.00 -7.60 7.14
C ARG A 377 33.75 -8.44 7.32
N ILE A 378 33.04 -8.76 6.23
CA ILE A 378 31.89 -9.66 6.24
C ILE A 378 32.32 -11.05 6.66
N ASP A 379 33.39 -11.59 6.08
CA ASP A 379 33.89 -12.92 6.37
C ASP A 379 34.32 -13.08 7.83
N ASP A 380 35.08 -12.12 8.34
CA ASP A 380 35.55 -12.08 9.75
C ASP A 380 34.34 -11.97 10.71
N ALA A 381 33.35 -11.12 10.39
CA ALA A 381 32.17 -10.97 11.21
C ALA A 381 31.30 -12.25 11.22
N VAL A 382 31.08 -12.85 10.07
CA VAL A 382 30.29 -14.10 9.95
C VAL A 382 31.00 -15.21 10.72
N ARG A 383 32.30 -15.35 10.56
CA ARG A 383 33.08 -16.38 11.29
C ARG A 383 33.03 -16.18 12.80
N LYS A 384 33.23 -14.94 13.27
CA LYS A 384 33.16 -14.57 14.69
C LYS A 384 31.79 -14.94 15.29
N ILE A 385 30.70 -14.62 14.60
CA ILE A 385 29.33 -14.97 15.05
C ILE A 385 29.12 -16.47 15.10
N ILE A 386 29.54 -17.19 14.08
CA ILE A 386 29.36 -18.67 14.01
C ILE A 386 30.23 -19.35 15.07
N ASP A 387 31.46 -18.94 15.24
CA ASP A 387 32.36 -19.50 16.25
C ASP A 387 31.83 -19.26 17.66
N TYR A 388 31.28 -18.08 17.93
CA TYR A 388 30.64 -17.79 19.22
C TYR A 388 29.46 -18.71 19.53
N VAL A 389 28.63 -18.99 18.53
CA VAL A 389 27.50 -19.93 18.66
C VAL A 389 28.00 -21.37 18.81
N ASN A 390 29.11 -21.74 18.14
CA ASN A 390 29.65 -23.09 18.15
C ASN A 390 30.61 -23.35 19.32
N SER A 391 31.17 -22.29 19.93
CA SER A 391 31.98 -22.48 21.15
C SER A 391 31.05 -22.91 22.27
N ASP A 392 31.21 -24.18 22.73
CA ASP A 392 30.66 -24.59 23.99
C ASP A 392 31.38 -23.77 25.07
N LEU A 393 30.71 -22.74 25.60
CA LEU A 393 31.15 -22.18 26.87
C LEU A 393 31.04 -23.31 27.88
N LYS A 394 32.16 -24.00 28.14
CA LYS A 394 32.29 -24.86 29.32
C LYS A 394 31.89 -23.93 30.46
N ALA A 395 30.77 -24.27 31.11
CA ALA A 395 30.35 -23.60 32.32
C ALA A 395 31.52 -23.65 33.28
N SER A 396 32.16 -22.51 33.54
CA SER A 396 33.07 -22.30 34.66
C SER A 396 32.26 -22.13 35.92
#